data_1654fc227c4ee72b47de413d67a2a6de
#
_entry.id   1654fc227c4ee72b47de413d67a2a6de
#
_cell.length_a   1.000
_cell.length_b   1.000
_cell.length_c   1.000
_cell.angle_alpha   90.00
_cell.angle_beta   90.00
_cell.angle_gamma   90.00
#
_symmetry.space_group_name_H-M   'P 1'
#
loop_
_entity.id
_entity.type
_entity.pdbx_description
1 polymer ?
#
loop_
_entity_poly.entity_id
_entity_poly.type
_entity_poly.pdbx_seq_one_letter_code
_entity_poly.pdbx_strand_id
1 'polypeptide(L)'
;MVKPDGVQRGLIGEIVSRFESRGLKLVAGKVMRIDDDLAREHYGEHEDKPFFEDLTDFITSGPVFAMVWEGQDAVAQVRRMMGETDPAESAPGTIRGDFGLDLGRNVVHGSDTEEGSAEREIDLFFDSEELLEYERIDEPWLYE
;
A
#
# COMPACT_ATOMS: atom_id res chain seq x y z
N MET A 1 0.59 -1.38 0.57
CA MET A 1 0.92 -2.17 1.78
C MET A 1 0.82 -1.31 3.02
N VAL A 2 0.55 -1.94 4.15
CA VAL A 2 0.73 -1.32 5.45
C VAL A 2 2.18 -1.56 5.85
N LYS A 3 2.92 -0.49 6.11
CA LYS A 3 4.35 -0.53 6.45
C LYS A 3 4.57 -1.05 7.88
N PRO A 4 5.82 -1.36 8.27
CA PRO A 4 6.08 -1.89 9.60
C PRO A 4 5.54 -1.06 10.76
N ASP A 5 5.58 0.27 10.65
CA ASP A 5 5.02 1.18 11.66
C ASP A 5 3.50 1.04 11.78
N GLY A 6 2.79 0.94 10.66
CA GLY A 6 1.34 0.73 10.65
C GLY A 6 0.95 -0.62 11.24
N VAL A 7 1.73 -1.67 10.95
CA VAL A 7 1.50 -3.01 11.52
C VAL A 7 1.73 -2.99 13.04
N GLN A 8 2.84 -2.43 13.50
CA GLN A 8 3.17 -2.35 14.94
C GLN A 8 2.16 -1.51 15.73
N ARG A 9 1.57 -0.50 15.08
CA ARG A 9 0.54 0.33 15.71
C ARG A 9 -0.87 -0.27 15.63
N GLY A 10 -1.03 -1.47 15.06
CA GLY A 10 -2.33 -2.16 14.98
C GLY A 10 -3.31 -1.51 14.01
N LEU A 11 -2.83 -0.91 12.91
CA LEU A 11 -3.65 -0.15 11.98
C LEU A 11 -4.13 -0.94 10.76
N ILE A 12 -3.77 -2.22 10.62
CA ILE A 12 -4.16 -3.03 9.45
C ILE A 12 -5.67 -3.00 9.24
N GLY A 13 -6.45 -3.29 10.28
CA GLY A 13 -7.90 -3.37 10.18
C GLY A 13 -8.54 -2.04 9.78
N GLU A 14 -8.08 -0.94 10.35
CA GLU A 14 -8.57 0.39 10.02
C GLU A 14 -8.30 0.77 8.56
N ILE A 15 -7.10 0.47 8.06
CA ILE A 15 -6.71 0.77 6.69
C ILE A 15 -7.49 -0.09 5.69
N VAL A 16 -7.59 -1.40 5.95
CA VAL A 16 -8.40 -2.31 5.13
C VAL A 16 -9.86 -1.87 5.09
N SER A 17 -10.42 -1.51 6.25
CA SER A 17 -11.79 -1.02 6.36
C SER A 17 -12.04 0.22 5.49
N ARG A 18 -11.09 1.14 5.44
CA ARG A 18 -11.23 2.33 4.60
C ARG A 18 -11.33 2.00 3.11
N PHE A 19 -10.49 1.10 2.62
CA PHE A 19 -10.53 0.67 1.21
C PHE A 19 -11.79 -0.11 0.89
N GLU A 20 -12.21 -1.04 1.76
CA GLU A 20 -13.46 -1.77 1.58
C GLU A 20 -14.68 -0.86 1.62
N SER A 21 -14.73 0.07 2.57
CA SER A 21 -15.84 1.02 2.70
C SER A 21 -15.96 1.94 1.48
N ARG A 22 -14.86 2.23 0.82
CA ARG A 22 -14.84 3.02 -0.42
C ARG A 22 -15.42 2.24 -1.62
N GLY A 23 -15.50 0.91 -1.52
CA GLY A 23 -16.02 0.04 -2.58
C GLY A 23 -14.94 -0.72 -3.36
N LEU A 24 -13.68 -0.59 -2.99
CA LEU A 24 -12.61 -1.37 -3.61
C LEU A 24 -12.73 -2.85 -3.23
N LYS A 25 -12.36 -3.74 -4.16
CA LYS A 25 -12.41 -5.19 -3.97
C LYS A 25 -11.03 -5.70 -3.55
N LEU A 26 -10.97 -6.42 -2.43
CA LEU A 26 -9.73 -7.05 -1.98
C LEU A 26 -9.49 -8.34 -2.78
N VAL A 27 -8.41 -8.35 -3.55
CA VAL A 27 -8.02 -9.48 -4.41
C VAL A 27 -7.02 -10.39 -3.71
N ALA A 28 -6.10 -9.82 -2.94
CA ALA A 28 -5.11 -10.56 -2.16
C ALA A 28 -4.67 -9.76 -0.94
N GLY A 29 -4.28 -10.47 0.12
CA GLY A 29 -3.75 -9.84 1.32
C GLY A 29 -2.96 -10.85 2.14
N LYS A 30 -1.80 -10.43 2.65
CA LYS A 30 -0.97 -11.29 3.50
C LYS A 30 -0.04 -10.48 4.41
N VAL A 31 0.17 -10.99 5.61
CA VAL A 31 1.24 -10.54 6.49
C VAL A 31 2.52 -11.22 6.05
N MET A 32 3.56 -10.46 5.80
CA MET A 32 4.85 -11.00 5.33
C MET A 32 6.02 -10.17 5.83
N ARG A 33 7.21 -10.77 5.76
CA ARG A 33 8.47 -10.03 5.94
C ARG A 33 9.09 -9.77 4.58
N ILE A 34 9.55 -8.55 4.38
CA ILE A 34 10.33 -8.17 3.21
C ILE A 34 11.79 -8.42 3.57
N ASP A 35 12.48 -9.26 2.77
CA ASP A 35 13.91 -9.43 2.92
C ASP A 35 14.70 -8.31 2.19
N ASP A 36 15.99 -8.27 2.40
CA ASP A 36 16.84 -7.22 1.83
C ASP A 36 16.81 -7.21 0.29
N ASP A 37 16.80 -8.38 -0.34
CA ASP A 37 16.76 -8.49 -1.80
C ASP A 37 15.45 -7.92 -2.36
N LEU A 38 14.32 -8.28 -1.77
CA LEU A 38 13.01 -7.75 -2.18
C LEU A 38 12.91 -6.25 -1.94
N ALA A 39 13.44 -5.76 -0.81
CA ALA A 39 13.45 -4.33 -0.50
C ALA A 39 14.25 -3.54 -1.54
N ARG A 40 15.43 -4.02 -1.90
CA ARG A 40 16.29 -3.38 -2.90
C ARG A 40 15.66 -3.40 -4.29
N GLU A 41 14.98 -4.47 -4.66
CA GLU A 41 14.27 -4.54 -5.92
C GLU A 41 13.05 -3.60 -5.93
N HIS A 42 12.29 -3.56 -4.86
CA HIS A 42 11.13 -2.68 -4.72
C HIS A 42 11.51 -1.20 -4.80
N TYR A 43 12.59 -0.79 -4.15
CA TYR A 43 13.10 0.58 -4.16
C TYR A 43 14.22 0.83 -5.18
N GLY A 44 14.38 -0.04 -6.17
CA GLY A 44 15.51 -0.01 -7.12
C GLY A 44 15.69 1.33 -7.85
N GLU A 45 14.61 2.06 -8.13
CA GLU A 45 14.66 3.40 -8.73
C GLU A 45 15.30 4.45 -7.84
N HIS A 46 15.46 4.17 -6.54
CA HIS A 46 16.06 5.08 -5.55
C HIS A 46 17.46 4.64 -5.12
N GLU A 47 18.04 3.62 -5.75
CA GLU A 47 19.30 2.99 -5.33
C GLU A 47 20.47 3.97 -5.21
N ASP A 48 20.51 4.99 -6.04
CA ASP A 48 21.55 6.03 -6.04
C ASP A 48 21.27 7.22 -5.11
N LYS A 49 20.15 7.19 -4.39
CA LYS A 49 19.72 8.27 -3.50
C LYS A 49 20.25 8.08 -2.08
N PRO A 50 20.55 9.19 -1.36
CA PRO A 50 21.14 9.10 -0.02
C PRO A 50 20.23 8.44 1.03
N PHE A 51 18.91 8.43 0.81
CA PHE A 51 17.92 7.83 1.73
C PHE A 51 17.62 6.36 1.43
N PHE A 52 18.25 5.75 0.43
CA PHE A 52 17.96 4.37 0.00
C PHE A 52 18.19 3.34 1.10
N GLU A 53 19.33 3.42 1.79
CA GLU A 53 19.63 2.47 2.88
C GLU A 53 18.64 2.62 4.05
N ASP A 54 18.27 3.84 4.40
CA ASP A 54 17.28 4.08 5.46
C ASP A 54 15.91 3.52 5.10
N LEU A 55 15.50 3.63 3.83
CA LEU A 55 14.26 3.03 3.34
C LEU A 55 14.29 1.51 3.44
N THR A 56 15.38 0.89 2.98
CA THR A 56 15.51 -0.57 3.01
C THR A 56 15.59 -1.10 4.43
N ASP A 57 16.33 -0.44 5.30
CA ASP A 57 16.42 -0.79 6.73
C ASP A 57 15.06 -0.70 7.40
N PHE A 58 14.30 0.34 7.11
CA PHE A 58 12.98 0.51 7.71
C PHE A 58 11.98 -0.54 7.21
N ILE A 59 11.88 -0.76 5.90
CA ILE A 59 10.88 -1.69 5.36
C ILE A 59 11.15 -3.15 5.75
N THR A 60 12.40 -3.49 6.05
CA THR A 60 12.80 -4.83 6.51
C THR A 60 12.76 -4.98 8.03
N SER A 61 12.53 -3.90 8.78
CA SER A 61 12.59 -3.89 10.25
C SER A 61 11.49 -4.67 10.95
N GLY A 62 10.40 -4.98 10.26
CA GLY A 62 9.27 -5.71 10.82
C GLY A 62 8.33 -6.20 9.72
N PRO A 63 7.28 -6.94 10.09
CA PRO A 63 6.30 -7.40 9.11
C PRO A 63 5.52 -6.25 8.48
N VAL A 64 5.08 -6.48 7.25
CA VAL A 64 4.16 -5.60 6.51
C VAL A 64 2.87 -6.37 6.21
N PHE A 65 1.82 -5.65 5.86
CA PHE A 65 0.62 -6.25 5.28
C PHE A 65 0.52 -5.81 3.82
N ALA A 66 0.80 -6.74 2.91
CA ALA A 66 0.72 -6.52 1.47
C ALA A 66 -0.69 -6.81 0.98
N MET A 67 -1.21 -5.96 0.09
CA MET A 67 -2.60 -6.03 -0.41
C MET A 67 -2.65 -5.75 -1.89
N VAL A 68 -3.62 -6.39 -2.56
CA VAL A 68 -4.00 -6.02 -3.93
C VAL A 68 -5.48 -5.64 -3.94
N TRP A 69 -5.76 -4.45 -4.39
CA TRP A 69 -7.10 -3.89 -4.50
C TRP A 69 -7.48 -3.68 -5.96
N GLU A 70 -8.73 -3.94 -6.29
CA GLU A 70 -9.27 -3.79 -7.64
C GLU A 70 -10.49 -2.86 -7.62
N GLY A 71 -10.60 -2.03 -8.63
CA GLY A 71 -11.71 -1.11 -8.81
C GLY A 71 -11.43 -0.11 -9.92
N GLN A 72 -12.43 0.67 -10.27
CA GLN A 72 -12.28 1.72 -11.27
C GLN A 72 -11.29 2.78 -10.76
N ASP A 73 -10.25 3.06 -11.56
CA ASP A 73 -9.17 4.01 -11.21
C ASP A 73 -8.53 3.70 -9.84
N ALA A 74 -8.35 2.41 -9.52
CA ALA A 74 -7.93 1.96 -8.19
C ALA A 74 -6.65 2.65 -7.71
N VAL A 75 -5.63 2.76 -8.55
CA VAL A 75 -4.36 3.41 -8.17
C VAL A 75 -4.60 4.86 -7.75
N ALA A 76 -5.30 5.63 -8.57
CA ALA A 76 -5.59 7.04 -8.27
C ALA A 76 -6.46 7.20 -7.02
N GLN A 77 -7.46 6.32 -6.85
CA GLN A 77 -8.33 6.34 -5.67
C GLN A 77 -7.55 6.02 -4.39
N VAL A 78 -6.73 4.97 -4.41
CA VAL A 78 -5.91 4.59 -3.26
C VAL A 78 -4.93 5.71 -2.89
N ARG A 79 -4.24 6.30 -3.86
CA ARG A 79 -3.31 7.40 -3.58
C ARG A 79 -4.01 8.61 -2.99
N ARG A 80 -5.21 8.95 -3.46
CA ARG A 80 -6.02 10.01 -2.87
C ARG A 80 -6.41 9.71 -1.43
N MET A 81 -6.77 8.47 -1.15
CA MET A 81 -7.12 8.03 0.22
C MET A 81 -5.92 7.99 1.16
N MET A 82 -4.73 7.72 0.63
CA MET A 82 -3.49 7.70 1.43
C MET A 82 -3.04 9.10 1.86
N GLY A 83 -3.22 10.09 1.01
CA GLY A 83 -2.70 11.44 1.23
C GLY A 83 -1.31 11.65 0.63
N GLU A 84 -0.70 12.76 0.97
CA GLU A 84 0.64 13.14 0.50
C GLU A 84 1.72 12.25 1.14
N THR A 85 2.91 12.23 0.55
CA THR A 85 4.05 11.47 1.10
C THR A 85 4.38 11.92 2.53
N ASP A 86 4.36 13.21 2.77
CA ASP A 86 4.55 13.77 4.11
C ASP A 86 3.21 13.83 4.85
N PRO A 87 3.08 13.15 6.00
CA PRO A 87 1.87 13.22 6.82
C PRO A 87 1.50 14.65 7.24
N ALA A 88 2.49 15.52 7.45
CA ALA A 88 2.24 16.91 7.82
C ALA A 88 1.51 17.72 6.73
N GLU A 89 1.69 17.32 5.46
CA GLU A 89 1.04 17.93 4.30
C GLU A 89 -0.24 17.18 3.89
N SER A 90 -0.54 16.08 4.54
CA SER A 90 -1.71 15.25 4.23
C SER A 90 -2.98 15.80 4.86
N ALA A 91 -4.05 15.91 4.07
CA ALA A 91 -5.33 16.41 4.57
C ALA A 91 -5.94 15.48 5.63
N PRO A 92 -6.64 16.02 6.64
CA PRO A 92 -7.47 15.20 7.52
C PRO A 92 -8.47 14.37 6.72
N GLY A 93 -8.70 13.12 7.14
CA GLY A 93 -9.52 12.16 6.42
C GLY A 93 -8.71 11.22 5.52
N THR A 94 -7.51 11.59 5.14
CA THR A 94 -6.58 10.68 4.49
C THR A 94 -5.90 9.78 5.53
N ILE A 95 -5.40 8.62 5.10
CA ILE A 95 -4.74 7.68 6.01
C ILE A 95 -3.53 8.34 6.70
N ARG A 96 -2.69 9.01 5.95
CA ARG A 96 -1.52 9.69 6.50
C ARG A 96 -1.89 10.93 7.31
N GLY A 97 -2.93 11.66 6.90
CA GLY A 97 -3.42 12.82 7.64
C GLY A 97 -4.01 12.46 9.00
N ASP A 98 -4.64 11.29 9.10
CA ASP A 98 -5.24 10.82 10.35
C ASP A 98 -4.27 10.06 11.26
N PHE A 99 -3.32 9.33 10.69
CA PHE A 99 -2.48 8.38 11.44
C PHE A 99 -0.99 8.65 11.40
N GLY A 100 -0.48 9.41 10.44
CA GLY A 100 0.94 9.70 10.33
C GLY A 100 1.33 11.01 11.01
N LEU A 101 2.58 11.11 11.45
CA LEU A 101 3.15 12.34 12.00
C LEU A 101 4.48 12.70 11.35
N ASP A 102 5.26 11.71 10.97
CA ASP A 102 6.64 11.88 10.50
C ASP A 102 6.80 11.29 9.11
N LEU A 103 7.57 11.98 8.25
CA LEU A 103 7.83 11.56 6.87
C LEU A 103 8.39 10.14 6.79
N GLY A 104 9.30 9.78 7.68
CA GLY A 104 9.93 8.46 7.72
C GLY A 104 9.04 7.36 8.32
N ARG A 105 7.87 7.71 8.84
CA ARG A 105 6.90 6.80 9.47
C ARG A 105 5.50 7.13 8.97
N ASN A 106 5.31 7.00 7.64
CA ASN A 106 4.08 7.45 6.98
C ASN A 106 3.06 6.34 6.69
N VAL A 107 3.13 5.26 7.43
CA VAL A 107 2.11 4.22 7.66
C VAL A 107 1.86 3.29 6.48
N VAL A 108 1.70 3.81 5.28
CA VAL A 108 1.29 3.04 4.09
C VAL A 108 2.18 3.33 2.90
N HIS A 109 2.20 2.37 1.98
CA HIS A 109 2.74 2.51 0.63
C HIS A 109 1.66 2.18 -0.37
N GLY A 110 1.58 2.91 -1.46
CA GLY A 110 0.73 2.58 -2.61
C GLY A 110 1.51 2.76 -3.91
N SER A 111 1.15 1.95 -4.91
CA SER A 111 1.77 2.03 -6.22
C SER A 111 1.60 3.40 -6.85
N ASP A 112 2.60 3.80 -7.64
CA ASP A 112 2.58 5.07 -8.37
C ASP A 112 1.53 5.04 -9.50
N THR A 113 1.11 6.20 -9.96
CA THR A 113 0.20 6.36 -11.09
C THR A 113 0.87 6.13 -12.44
N GLU A 114 2.20 6.00 -12.48
CA GLU A 114 2.93 5.67 -13.69
C GLU A 114 2.47 4.32 -14.26
N GLU A 115 2.28 4.26 -15.58
CA GLU A 115 1.85 3.04 -16.26
C GLU A 115 2.79 1.88 -15.97
N GLY A 116 2.22 0.73 -15.58
CA GLY A 116 2.98 -0.48 -15.26
C GLY A 116 3.53 -0.55 -13.84
N SER A 117 3.45 0.52 -13.06
CA SER A 117 3.97 0.54 -11.68
C SER A 117 3.24 -0.45 -10.77
N ALA A 118 1.90 -0.44 -10.80
CA ALA A 118 1.11 -1.35 -9.97
C ALA A 118 1.35 -2.81 -10.34
N GLU A 119 1.36 -3.13 -11.64
CA GLU A 119 1.60 -4.48 -12.14
C GLU A 119 2.99 -4.99 -11.73
N ARG A 120 4.00 -4.15 -11.84
CA ARG A 120 5.37 -4.49 -11.43
C ARG A 120 5.43 -4.81 -9.93
N GLU A 121 4.81 -3.98 -9.10
CA GLU A 121 4.81 -4.19 -7.65
C GLU A 121 4.02 -5.44 -7.26
N ILE A 122 2.87 -5.69 -7.89
CA ILE A 122 2.09 -6.91 -7.66
C ILE A 122 2.94 -8.14 -7.97
N ASP A 123 3.64 -8.16 -9.10
CA ASP A 123 4.49 -9.29 -9.49
C ASP A 123 5.66 -9.52 -8.52
N LEU A 124 6.17 -8.45 -7.89
CA LEU A 124 7.22 -8.58 -6.87
C LEU A 124 6.72 -9.22 -5.58
N PHE A 125 5.49 -8.93 -5.17
CA PHE A 125 4.97 -9.30 -3.85
C PHE A 125 4.07 -10.54 -3.85
N PHE A 126 3.46 -10.88 -4.99
CA PHE A 126 2.45 -11.94 -5.06
C PHE A 126 2.74 -12.91 -6.21
N ASP A 127 2.52 -14.20 -5.93
CA ASP A 127 2.42 -15.21 -6.98
C ASP A 127 1.01 -15.15 -7.61
N SER A 128 0.89 -15.60 -8.86
CA SER A 128 -0.39 -15.54 -9.58
C SER A 128 -1.52 -16.30 -8.87
N GLU A 129 -1.20 -17.39 -8.16
CA GLU A 129 -2.18 -18.17 -7.41
C GLU A 129 -2.72 -17.45 -6.17
N GLU A 130 -2.00 -16.43 -5.70
CA GLU A 130 -2.45 -15.61 -4.56
C GLU A 130 -3.46 -14.54 -4.97
N LEU A 131 -3.60 -14.28 -6.27
CA LEU A 131 -4.53 -13.29 -6.82
C LEU A 131 -5.84 -13.99 -7.18
N LEU A 132 -6.92 -13.67 -6.47
CA LEU A 132 -8.20 -14.34 -6.65
C LEU A 132 -9.12 -13.52 -7.55
N GLU A 133 -9.74 -14.22 -8.51
CA GLU A 133 -10.82 -13.67 -9.33
C GLU A 133 -12.16 -14.11 -8.74
N TYR A 134 -13.03 -13.15 -8.44
CA TYR A 134 -14.40 -13.41 -7.99
C TYR A 134 -15.28 -12.18 -8.25
N GLU A 135 -16.58 -12.42 -8.33
CA GLU A 135 -17.56 -11.35 -8.47
C GLU A 135 -18.13 -10.96 -7.12
N ARG A 136 -18.32 -9.67 -6.91
CA ARG A 136 -19.01 -9.17 -5.71
C ARG A 136 -20.48 -8.93 -6.03
N ILE A 137 -21.34 -9.30 -5.11
CA ILE A 137 -22.79 -9.16 -5.28
C ILE A 137 -23.25 -7.70 -5.22
N ASP A 138 -22.45 -6.81 -4.68
CA ASP A 138 -22.76 -5.38 -4.52
C ASP A 138 -22.24 -4.51 -5.67
N GLU A 139 -21.57 -5.07 -6.65
CA GLU A 139 -21.00 -4.31 -7.77
C GLU A 139 -22.05 -3.46 -8.52
N PRO A 140 -23.29 -3.94 -8.77
CA PRO A 140 -24.32 -3.10 -9.38
C PRO A 140 -24.76 -1.87 -8.56
N TRP A 141 -24.40 -1.84 -7.29
CA TRP A 141 -24.66 -0.71 -6.38
C TRP A 141 -23.49 0.26 -6.26
N LEU A 142 -22.35 -0.09 -6.84
CA LEU A 142 -21.14 0.74 -6.87
C LEU A 142 -20.94 1.44 -8.21
N TYR A 143 -21.33 0.80 -9.29
CA TYR A 143 -21.16 1.30 -10.66
C TYR A 143 -22.48 1.28 -11.42
N GLU A 144 -22.65 2.22 -12.38
CA GLU A 144 -23.79 2.26 -13.27
C GLU A 144 -23.88 1.03 -14.19
#